data_c00403ddc707b257e4be0f7f7efe51a5
#
_entry.id   c00403ddc707b257e4be0f7f7efe51a5
#
_cell.length_a   1.000
_cell.length_b   1.000
_cell.length_c   1.000
_cell.angle_alpha   90.00
_cell.angle_beta   90.00
_cell.angle_gamma   90.00
#
_symmetry.space_group_name_H-M   'P 1'
#
loop_
_entity.id
_entity.type
_entity.pdbx_description
1 polymer ?
#
loop_
_entity_poly.entity_id
_entity_poly.type
_entity_poly.pdbx_seq_one_letter_code
_entity_poly.pdbx_strand_id
1 'polypeptide(L)'
;MKPSSEIPRPAGSLISHSVRFVRNTMLFYEEASRECGDIFATRIPGLGNWVYVCSPELARSVFEAPPEVMAGGDIEGFSLAHLLGEGAASHLDGPAHRERRDVTSRYLGAQASLRHVDDVREITERRLERWPRGKPFPLVLELQRIALESLIKVFFSGADEDRVRQLADLYESFSFKGLRSPTSVHPSLQIDLGPWSPWGRVKQRQRELVKVFSQEIDARLAPSDRPEVDDVLQGLARARLGDGSRLSREVILAEILDLLFQGHELTGDSMTWTMGELATHPEVLARLRQELDSVVGAEGVRSAHLAALPYLEAVVREGLRRRPSNFFTRVGRVKQPLPLGGYLLPPGTMVAVCYPAVAMREDLFANPQGFAPDHFLGKQPPAGACPFGGGPHICAGKDLAVVVMKVAVATIVRKAELKLAQDEIRPVRNAYYYEPNKGLLVTLENRPS
;
A
#
# COMPACT_ATOMS: atom_id res chain seq x y z
N MET A 1 -20.74 -30.11 2.81
CA MET A 1 -20.40 -28.78 2.22
C MET A 1 -21.07 -28.68 0.87
N LYS A 2 -21.58 -27.50 0.53
CA LYS A 2 -22.18 -27.22 -0.79
C LYS A 2 -21.08 -27.07 -1.85
N PRO A 3 -21.35 -27.37 -3.13
CA PRO A 3 -20.39 -27.11 -4.19
C PRO A 3 -20.23 -25.61 -4.42
N SER A 4 -19.05 -25.19 -4.93
CA SER A 4 -18.76 -23.78 -5.21
C SER A 4 -19.68 -23.13 -6.24
N SER A 5 -20.36 -23.93 -7.06
CA SER A 5 -21.39 -23.46 -7.99
C SER A 5 -22.62 -22.83 -7.33
N GLU A 6 -22.88 -23.17 -6.06
CA GLU A 6 -23.98 -22.64 -5.26
C GLU A 6 -23.62 -21.37 -4.47
N ILE A 7 -22.38 -20.91 -4.55
CA ILE A 7 -21.99 -19.61 -3.93
C ILE A 7 -22.83 -18.52 -4.57
N PRO A 8 -23.46 -17.64 -3.76
CA PRO A 8 -24.26 -16.52 -4.26
C PRO A 8 -23.50 -15.66 -5.27
N ARG A 9 -24.21 -15.14 -6.25
CA ARG A 9 -23.67 -14.24 -7.26
C ARG A 9 -24.49 -12.96 -7.29
N PRO A 10 -23.85 -11.77 -7.39
CA PRO A 10 -24.60 -10.53 -7.54
C PRO A 10 -25.51 -10.58 -8.78
N ALA A 11 -26.65 -9.89 -8.71
CA ALA A 11 -27.59 -9.82 -9.83
C ALA A 11 -26.96 -9.15 -11.07
N GLY A 12 -27.29 -9.65 -12.24
CA GLY A 12 -26.84 -9.12 -13.53
C GLY A 12 -25.99 -10.10 -14.35
N SER A 13 -25.63 -9.65 -15.55
CA SER A 13 -24.77 -10.42 -16.45
C SER A 13 -23.29 -10.23 -16.14
N LEU A 14 -22.46 -11.11 -16.68
CA LEU A 14 -20.99 -10.98 -16.60
C LEU A 14 -20.48 -9.61 -17.10
N ILE A 15 -21.07 -9.08 -18.17
CA ILE A 15 -20.73 -7.77 -18.72
C ILE A 15 -21.10 -6.67 -17.71
N SER A 16 -22.32 -6.75 -17.14
CA SER A 16 -22.77 -5.80 -16.10
C SER A 16 -21.82 -5.79 -14.88
N HIS A 17 -21.43 -6.97 -14.40
CA HIS A 17 -20.46 -7.07 -13.28
C HIS A 17 -19.11 -6.45 -13.65
N SER A 18 -18.58 -6.74 -14.84
CA SER A 18 -17.32 -6.18 -15.31
C SER A 18 -17.38 -4.65 -15.42
N VAL A 19 -18.46 -4.10 -15.96
CA VAL A 19 -18.66 -2.65 -16.05
C VAL A 19 -18.77 -2.00 -14.67
N ARG A 20 -19.58 -2.56 -13.76
CA ARG A 20 -19.72 -2.05 -12.37
C ARG A 20 -18.38 -2.12 -11.63
N PHE A 21 -17.66 -3.25 -11.76
CA PHE A 21 -16.35 -3.44 -11.16
C PHE A 21 -15.33 -2.41 -11.67
N VAL A 22 -15.24 -2.20 -12.97
CA VAL A 22 -14.30 -1.23 -13.56
C VAL A 22 -14.68 0.21 -13.20
N ARG A 23 -15.98 0.53 -13.20
CA ARG A 23 -16.47 1.89 -12.93
C ARG A 23 -16.29 2.30 -11.47
N ASN A 24 -16.62 1.43 -10.53
CA ASN A 24 -16.44 1.64 -9.09
C ASN A 24 -16.40 0.31 -8.34
N THR A 25 -15.19 -0.24 -8.17
CA THR A 25 -14.99 -1.54 -7.52
C THR A 25 -15.43 -1.53 -6.06
N MET A 26 -15.24 -0.44 -5.32
CA MET A 26 -15.65 -0.35 -3.90
C MET A 26 -17.17 -0.45 -3.79
N LEU A 27 -17.90 0.35 -4.56
CA LEU A 27 -19.37 0.30 -4.58
C LEU A 27 -19.86 -1.08 -5.03
N PHE A 28 -19.20 -1.68 -6.02
CA PHE A 28 -19.53 -3.06 -6.45
C PHE A 28 -19.39 -4.06 -5.31
N TYR A 29 -18.33 -3.98 -4.50
CA TYR A 29 -18.15 -4.87 -3.36
C TYR A 29 -19.18 -4.64 -2.26
N GLU A 30 -19.49 -3.38 -1.95
CA GLU A 30 -20.52 -3.04 -0.96
C GLU A 30 -21.91 -3.57 -1.38
N GLU A 31 -22.29 -3.33 -2.64
CA GLU A 31 -23.57 -3.78 -3.19
C GLU A 31 -23.63 -5.32 -3.23
N ALA A 32 -22.57 -5.97 -3.74
CA ALA A 32 -22.49 -7.42 -3.81
C ALA A 32 -22.55 -8.08 -2.43
N SER A 33 -21.86 -7.50 -1.43
CA SER A 33 -21.88 -8.00 -0.04
C SER A 33 -23.26 -7.82 0.60
N ARG A 34 -23.97 -6.72 0.36
CA ARG A 34 -25.34 -6.54 0.85
C ARG A 34 -26.32 -7.53 0.20
N GLU A 35 -26.15 -7.81 -1.08
CA GLU A 35 -27.01 -8.71 -1.85
C GLU A 35 -26.74 -10.18 -1.53
N CYS A 36 -25.47 -10.58 -1.42
CA CYS A 36 -25.05 -11.97 -1.34
C CYS A 36 -24.60 -12.42 0.06
N GLY A 37 -24.37 -11.49 0.98
CA GLY A 37 -23.86 -11.78 2.32
C GLY A 37 -22.32 -11.87 2.38
N ASP A 38 -21.83 -12.69 3.30
CA ASP A 38 -20.41 -12.75 3.70
C ASP A 38 -19.46 -13.38 2.65
N ILE A 39 -20.04 -14.08 1.66
CA ILE A 39 -19.27 -14.73 0.58
C ILE A 39 -20.05 -14.66 -0.73
N PHE A 40 -19.38 -14.25 -1.80
CA PHE A 40 -19.97 -14.26 -3.14
C PHE A 40 -18.95 -14.62 -4.21
N ALA A 41 -19.45 -15.04 -5.37
CA ALA A 41 -18.61 -15.42 -6.51
C ALA A 41 -18.90 -14.53 -7.73
N THR A 42 -17.84 -14.22 -8.47
CA THR A 42 -17.95 -13.63 -9.81
C THR A 42 -17.08 -14.40 -10.80
N ARG A 43 -17.29 -14.13 -12.08
CA ARG A 43 -16.37 -14.56 -13.12
C ARG A 43 -15.79 -13.33 -13.79
N ILE A 44 -14.45 -13.23 -13.80
CA ILE A 44 -13.76 -12.14 -14.48
C ILE A 44 -13.23 -12.67 -15.80
N PRO A 45 -13.59 -12.05 -16.95
CA PRO A 45 -13.07 -12.46 -18.25
C PRO A 45 -11.53 -12.46 -18.25
N GLY A 46 -10.93 -13.57 -18.69
CA GLY A 46 -9.48 -13.74 -18.72
C GLY A 46 -8.83 -14.13 -17.39
N LEU A 47 -9.55 -13.96 -16.24
CA LEU A 47 -8.99 -14.23 -14.89
C LEU A 47 -9.74 -15.36 -14.15
N GLY A 48 -10.78 -15.95 -14.75
CA GLY A 48 -11.47 -17.12 -14.22
C GLY A 48 -12.52 -16.82 -13.13
N ASN A 49 -12.73 -17.82 -12.25
CA ASN A 49 -13.70 -17.73 -11.16
C ASN A 49 -13.04 -17.12 -9.91
N TRP A 50 -13.70 -16.11 -9.37
CA TRP A 50 -13.30 -15.42 -8.16
C TRP A 50 -14.34 -15.58 -7.06
N VAL A 51 -13.88 -15.89 -5.87
CA VAL A 51 -14.67 -15.92 -4.63
C VAL A 51 -14.19 -14.80 -3.73
N TYR A 52 -15.10 -13.99 -3.27
CA TYR A 52 -14.84 -12.86 -2.40
C TYR A 52 -15.39 -13.13 -1.02
N VAL A 53 -14.62 -12.84 0.01
CA VAL A 53 -15.05 -12.93 1.40
C VAL A 53 -15.14 -11.54 2.01
N CYS A 54 -16.24 -11.27 2.72
CA CYS A 54 -16.63 -9.96 3.24
C CYS A 54 -16.93 -10.00 4.75
N SER A 55 -16.59 -11.09 5.45
CA SER A 55 -16.72 -11.16 6.92
C SER A 55 -15.37 -11.40 7.60
N PRO A 56 -15.22 -10.96 8.87
CA PRO A 56 -14.00 -11.17 9.66
C PRO A 56 -13.61 -12.64 9.80
N GLU A 57 -14.59 -13.52 10.00
CA GLU A 57 -14.37 -14.95 10.22
C GLU A 57 -13.82 -15.63 8.96
N LEU A 58 -14.43 -15.33 7.82
CA LEU A 58 -13.97 -15.88 6.55
C LEU A 58 -12.64 -15.28 6.13
N ALA A 59 -12.41 -13.98 6.38
CA ALA A 59 -11.13 -13.34 6.16
C ALA A 59 -10.01 -14.02 6.95
N ARG A 60 -10.26 -14.34 8.24
CA ARG A 60 -9.30 -15.09 9.07
C ARG A 60 -9.00 -16.46 8.47
N SER A 61 -10.03 -17.21 8.05
CA SER A 61 -9.84 -18.51 7.40
C SER A 61 -8.99 -18.45 6.16
N VAL A 62 -9.12 -17.36 5.37
CA VAL A 62 -8.29 -17.10 4.17
C VAL A 62 -6.87 -16.71 4.57
N PHE A 63 -6.68 -15.88 5.60
CA PHE A 63 -5.35 -15.46 6.06
C PHE A 63 -4.53 -16.62 6.62
N GLU A 64 -5.18 -17.54 7.31
CA GLU A 64 -4.56 -18.69 8.00
C GLU A 64 -4.45 -19.93 7.11
N ALA A 65 -4.98 -19.89 5.88
CA ALA A 65 -4.91 -21.03 4.97
C ALA A 65 -3.46 -21.43 4.69
N PRO A 66 -3.09 -22.72 4.85
CA PRO A 66 -1.73 -23.19 4.59
C PRO A 66 -1.33 -22.97 3.12
N PRO A 67 -0.05 -22.73 2.84
CA PRO A 67 0.43 -22.45 1.49
C PRO A 67 0.28 -23.66 0.52
N GLU A 68 0.14 -24.87 1.07
CA GLU A 68 -0.18 -26.08 0.32
C GLU A 68 -1.62 -26.10 -0.17
N VAL A 69 -2.53 -25.42 0.58
CA VAL A 69 -3.96 -25.33 0.26
C VAL A 69 -4.26 -24.10 -0.58
N MET A 70 -3.64 -22.97 -0.26
CA MET A 70 -3.87 -21.70 -0.96
C MET A 70 -2.54 -20.94 -1.14
N ALA A 71 -2.10 -20.78 -2.38
CA ALA A 71 -0.95 -19.95 -2.72
C ALA A 71 -1.30 -18.46 -2.70
N GLY A 72 -0.37 -17.64 -2.24
CA GLY A 72 -0.48 -16.18 -2.25
C GLY A 72 0.57 -15.50 -3.11
N GLY A 73 1.70 -16.14 -3.31
CA GLY A 73 2.79 -15.64 -4.14
C GLY A 73 2.60 -15.93 -5.63
N ASP A 74 2.00 -17.07 -5.97
CA ASP A 74 1.78 -17.50 -7.35
C ASP A 74 0.41 -17.04 -7.88
N ILE A 75 0.31 -15.75 -8.19
CA ILE A 75 -0.92 -15.17 -8.79
C ILE A 75 -0.60 -14.72 -10.21
N GLU A 76 -0.70 -15.65 -11.16
CA GLU A 76 -0.59 -15.32 -12.58
C GLU A 76 -1.58 -14.22 -12.98
N GLY A 77 -1.10 -13.24 -13.76
CA GLY A 77 -1.87 -12.12 -14.26
C GLY A 77 -1.92 -10.89 -13.33
N PHE A 78 -1.44 -11.00 -12.09
CA PHE A 78 -1.26 -9.85 -11.18
C PHE A 78 0.19 -9.55 -10.86
N SER A 79 1.12 -10.43 -11.27
CA SER A 79 2.55 -10.25 -11.02
C SER A 79 3.14 -9.20 -11.95
N LEU A 80 3.83 -8.23 -11.36
CA LEU A 80 4.69 -7.29 -12.07
C LEU A 80 6.15 -7.77 -12.18
N ALA A 81 6.40 -9.05 -11.93
CA ALA A 81 7.74 -9.63 -11.96
C ALA A 81 8.48 -9.35 -13.28
N HIS A 82 7.74 -9.32 -14.42
CA HIS A 82 8.30 -8.97 -15.73
C HIS A 82 8.84 -7.54 -15.84
N LEU A 83 8.45 -6.66 -14.89
CA LEU A 83 8.90 -5.27 -14.79
C LEU A 83 9.79 -5.01 -13.58
N LEU A 84 9.49 -5.63 -12.44
CA LEU A 84 10.20 -5.39 -11.17
C LEU A 84 11.32 -6.42 -10.92
N GLY A 85 11.30 -7.54 -11.62
CA GLY A 85 12.21 -8.66 -11.43
C GLY A 85 11.56 -9.84 -10.71
N GLU A 86 12.14 -11.02 -10.89
CA GLU A 86 11.66 -12.26 -10.29
C GLU A 86 12.32 -12.52 -8.93
N GLY A 87 11.63 -13.29 -8.08
CA GLY A 87 12.18 -13.79 -6.81
C GLY A 87 12.01 -12.85 -5.61
N ALA A 88 11.21 -11.77 -5.72
CA ALA A 88 10.80 -11.00 -4.56
C ALA A 88 9.93 -11.84 -3.61
N ALA A 89 9.95 -11.51 -2.31
CA ALA A 89 9.21 -12.24 -1.26
C ALA A 89 7.71 -12.32 -1.55
N SER A 90 7.13 -11.29 -2.16
CA SER A 90 5.71 -11.24 -2.53
C SER A 90 5.28 -12.34 -3.51
N HIS A 91 6.24 -12.90 -4.28
CA HIS A 91 6.02 -13.98 -5.25
C HIS A 91 6.29 -15.38 -4.67
N LEU A 92 6.67 -15.49 -3.41
CA LEU A 92 7.03 -16.73 -2.74
C LEU A 92 5.92 -17.18 -1.78
N ASP A 93 5.89 -18.48 -1.51
CA ASP A 93 5.03 -19.09 -0.49
C ASP A 93 5.86 -19.95 0.47
N GLY A 94 5.25 -20.33 1.60
CA GLY A 94 5.79 -21.32 2.54
C GLY A 94 7.14 -20.93 3.17
N PRO A 95 8.09 -21.89 3.30
CA PRO A 95 9.37 -21.65 3.96
C PRO A 95 10.21 -20.55 3.28
N ALA A 96 10.30 -20.54 1.96
CA ALA A 96 11.07 -19.55 1.20
C ALA A 96 10.54 -18.12 1.42
N HIS A 97 9.21 -17.94 1.46
CA HIS A 97 8.59 -16.68 1.82
C HIS A 97 8.96 -16.24 3.23
N ARG A 98 8.82 -17.14 4.23
CA ARG A 98 9.15 -16.81 5.64
C ARG A 98 10.59 -16.36 5.79
N GLU A 99 11.52 -17.12 5.21
CA GLU A 99 12.94 -16.81 5.28
C GLU A 99 13.27 -15.41 4.71
N ARG A 100 12.67 -15.04 3.58
CA ARG A 100 12.85 -13.72 2.99
C ARG A 100 12.21 -12.62 3.85
N ARG A 101 11.04 -12.88 4.40
CA ARG A 101 10.31 -11.98 5.30
C ARG A 101 11.08 -11.71 6.59
N ASP A 102 11.77 -12.71 7.12
CA ASP A 102 12.58 -12.55 8.35
C ASP A 102 13.74 -11.56 8.15
N VAL A 103 14.30 -11.47 6.95
CA VAL A 103 15.32 -10.46 6.62
C VAL A 103 14.71 -9.06 6.63
N THR A 104 13.63 -8.83 5.89
CA THR A 104 13.06 -7.49 5.72
C THR A 104 12.32 -6.98 6.97
N SER A 105 11.69 -7.86 7.75
CA SER A 105 10.95 -7.49 8.96
C SER A 105 11.81 -6.85 10.05
N ARG A 106 13.12 -7.14 10.08
CA ARG A 106 14.07 -6.49 11.01
C ARG A 106 14.17 -4.99 10.78
N TYR A 107 13.93 -4.53 9.55
CA TYR A 107 14.07 -3.13 9.14
C TYR A 107 12.73 -2.42 9.00
N LEU A 108 11.65 -3.16 8.77
CA LEU A 108 10.32 -2.61 8.52
C LEU A 108 9.36 -2.75 9.72
N GLY A 109 9.77 -3.48 10.77
CA GLY A 109 8.97 -3.67 11.98
C GLY A 109 8.90 -2.42 12.87
N ALA A 110 8.05 -2.46 13.91
CA ALA A 110 7.69 -1.31 14.72
C ALA A 110 8.90 -0.54 15.30
N GLN A 111 9.84 -1.24 15.96
CA GLN A 111 11.02 -0.60 16.57
C GLN A 111 11.98 -0.02 15.53
N ALA A 112 12.16 -0.72 14.41
CA ALA A 112 13.02 -0.23 13.33
C ALA A 112 12.42 1.02 12.68
N SER A 113 11.12 1.05 12.46
CA SER A 113 10.41 2.17 11.85
C SER A 113 10.52 3.46 12.66
N LEU A 114 10.59 3.37 13.98
CA LEU A 114 10.75 4.54 14.85
C LEU A 114 12.11 5.26 14.67
N ARG A 115 13.12 4.59 14.14
CA ARG A 115 14.43 5.21 13.85
C ARG A 115 14.36 6.23 12.71
N HIS A 116 13.34 6.15 11.86
CA HIS A 116 13.15 6.99 10.68
C HIS A 116 12.20 8.18 10.88
N VAL A 117 11.73 8.41 12.10
CA VAL A 117 10.78 9.50 12.41
C VAL A 117 11.35 10.87 12.02
N ASP A 118 12.62 11.13 12.37
CA ASP A 118 13.28 12.39 12.04
C ASP A 118 13.49 12.53 10.53
N ASP A 119 13.92 11.47 9.83
CA ASP A 119 14.06 11.45 8.37
C ASP A 119 12.72 11.80 7.69
N VAL A 120 11.63 11.15 8.10
CA VAL A 120 10.28 11.39 7.54
C VAL A 120 9.81 12.82 7.82
N ARG A 121 10.03 13.33 9.03
CA ARG A 121 9.70 14.72 9.39
C ARG A 121 10.45 15.71 8.51
N GLU A 122 11.77 15.56 8.39
CA GLU A 122 12.62 16.46 7.60
C GLU A 122 12.27 16.42 6.11
N ILE A 123 12.02 15.23 5.56
CA ILE A 123 11.52 15.07 4.19
C ILE A 123 10.20 15.82 4.02
N THR A 124 9.26 15.65 4.96
CA THR A 124 7.94 16.29 4.89
C THR A 124 8.05 17.81 4.97
N GLU A 125 8.86 18.35 5.88
CA GLU A 125 9.10 19.78 6.05
C GLU A 125 9.69 20.40 4.78
N ARG A 126 10.77 19.81 4.26
CA ARG A 126 11.42 20.24 3.03
C ARG A 126 10.48 20.19 1.82
N ARG A 127 9.61 19.17 1.71
CA ARG A 127 8.62 19.08 0.64
C ARG A 127 7.56 20.15 0.80
N LEU A 128 7.04 20.38 1.99
CA LEU A 128 6.04 21.38 2.31
C LEU A 128 6.48 22.81 1.93
N GLU A 129 7.77 23.14 2.12
CA GLU A 129 8.34 24.43 1.72
C GLU A 129 8.27 24.68 0.19
N ARG A 130 8.26 23.60 -0.61
CA ARG A 130 8.24 23.66 -2.06
C ARG A 130 6.83 23.58 -2.66
N TRP A 131 5.81 23.32 -1.84
CA TRP A 131 4.45 23.22 -2.34
C TRP A 131 3.95 24.54 -2.91
N PRO A 132 3.15 24.49 -4.01
CA PRO A 132 2.59 25.69 -4.61
C PRO A 132 1.75 26.51 -3.61
N ARG A 133 2.01 27.82 -3.52
CA ARG A 133 1.21 28.73 -2.68
C ARG A 133 0.24 29.53 -3.54
N GLY A 134 -0.97 29.78 -3.02
CA GLY A 134 -1.97 30.64 -3.66
C GLY A 134 -2.62 30.10 -4.94
N LYS A 135 -2.36 28.84 -5.30
CA LYS A 135 -3.02 28.16 -6.43
C LYS A 135 -3.25 26.69 -6.13
N PRO A 136 -4.33 26.09 -6.69
CA PRO A 136 -4.64 24.68 -6.50
C PRO A 136 -3.56 23.76 -7.08
N PHE A 137 -3.29 22.65 -6.37
CA PHE A 137 -2.41 21.57 -6.84
C PHE A 137 -2.94 20.20 -6.34
N PRO A 138 -2.61 19.09 -7.04
CA PRO A 138 -3.00 17.74 -6.62
C PRO A 138 -2.11 17.27 -5.48
N LEU A 139 -2.68 17.09 -4.28
CA LEU A 139 -1.97 16.72 -3.06
C LEU A 139 -1.37 15.31 -3.14
N VAL A 140 -2.00 14.40 -3.89
CA VAL A 140 -1.56 13.00 -4.02
C VAL A 140 -0.12 12.88 -4.48
N LEU A 141 0.31 13.70 -5.44
CA LEU A 141 1.67 13.65 -5.98
C LEU A 141 2.72 14.02 -4.92
N GLU A 142 2.39 14.99 -4.08
CA GLU A 142 3.28 15.43 -3.01
C GLU A 142 3.40 14.38 -1.90
N LEU A 143 2.28 13.74 -1.53
CA LEU A 143 2.27 12.73 -0.47
C LEU A 143 2.88 11.40 -0.93
N GLN A 144 2.65 11.00 -2.18
CA GLN A 144 3.35 9.86 -2.78
C GLN A 144 4.86 10.11 -2.83
N ARG A 145 5.27 11.34 -3.13
CA ARG A 145 6.69 11.70 -3.13
C ARG A 145 7.32 11.67 -1.74
N ILE A 146 6.62 12.14 -0.70
CA ILE A 146 7.07 12.02 0.70
C ILE A 146 7.24 10.55 1.06
N ALA A 147 6.26 9.70 0.73
CA ALA A 147 6.34 8.26 0.98
C ALA A 147 7.53 7.61 0.27
N LEU A 148 7.76 7.96 -1.00
CA LEU A 148 8.85 7.41 -1.80
C LEU A 148 10.23 7.82 -1.27
N GLU A 149 10.45 9.10 -0.98
CA GLU A 149 11.72 9.59 -0.42
C GLU A 149 11.99 8.95 0.95
N SER A 150 10.94 8.78 1.79
CA SER A 150 11.04 8.09 3.07
C SER A 150 11.45 6.62 2.91
N LEU A 151 10.84 5.88 1.98
CA LEU A 151 11.22 4.49 1.71
C LEU A 151 12.65 4.36 1.19
N ILE A 152 13.05 5.24 0.27
CA ILE A 152 14.43 5.25 -0.24
C ILE A 152 15.40 5.50 0.90
N LYS A 153 15.09 6.41 1.83
CA LYS A 153 15.93 6.67 3.00
C LYS A 153 16.03 5.47 3.93
N VAL A 154 14.95 4.70 4.11
CA VAL A 154 14.95 3.45 4.89
C VAL A 154 15.78 2.35 4.20
N PHE A 155 15.75 2.28 2.88
CA PHE A 155 16.43 1.22 2.13
C PHE A 155 17.90 1.54 1.88
N PHE A 156 18.24 2.83 1.80
CA PHE A 156 19.56 3.37 1.49
C PHE A 156 19.91 4.45 2.52
N SER A 157 19.96 4.09 3.81
CA SER A 157 20.09 5.06 4.91
C SER A 157 21.39 5.88 4.85
N GLY A 158 22.44 5.36 4.20
CA GLY A 158 23.69 6.08 3.94
C GLY A 158 23.63 7.10 2.79
N ALA A 159 22.52 7.18 2.03
CA ALA A 159 22.37 8.14 0.95
C ALA A 159 22.11 9.54 1.51
N ASP A 160 22.82 10.54 0.93
CA ASP A 160 22.53 11.95 1.18
C ASP A 160 21.24 12.39 0.49
N GLU A 161 20.79 13.61 0.76
CA GLU A 161 19.54 14.13 0.22
C GLU A 161 19.49 14.18 -1.30
N ASP A 162 20.60 14.53 -1.96
CA ASP A 162 20.68 14.63 -3.41
C ASP A 162 20.54 13.26 -4.04
N ARG A 163 21.18 12.25 -3.43
CA ARG A 163 21.06 10.87 -3.89
C ARG A 163 19.65 10.31 -3.67
N VAL A 164 19.03 10.56 -2.51
CA VAL A 164 17.64 10.20 -2.26
C VAL A 164 16.71 10.80 -3.32
N ARG A 165 16.86 12.09 -3.62
CA ARG A 165 16.07 12.76 -4.66
C ARG A 165 16.29 12.14 -6.04
N GLN A 166 17.54 11.88 -6.42
CA GLN A 166 17.88 11.27 -7.71
C GLN A 166 17.26 9.87 -7.87
N LEU A 167 17.36 9.02 -6.85
CA LEU A 167 16.74 7.68 -6.86
C LEU A 167 15.22 7.78 -6.94
N ALA A 168 14.61 8.72 -6.21
CA ALA A 168 13.19 8.97 -6.24
C ALA A 168 12.70 9.48 -7.61
N ASP A 169 13.40 10.43 -8.24
CA ASP A 169 13.07 10.95 -9.57
C ASP A 169 13.10 9.84 -10.62
N LEU A 170 14.12 9.00 -10.55
CA LEU A 170 14.27 7.86 -11.45
C LEU A 170 13.15 6.84 -11.26
N TYR A 171 12.85 6.47 -10.02
CA TYR A 171 11.79 5.53 -9.70
C TYR A 171 10.41 6.09 -10.10
N GLU A 172 10.11 7.34 -9.78
CA GLU A 172 8.86 8.01 -10.14
C GLU A 172 8.66 8.09 -11.66
N SER A 173 9.73 8.38 -12.41
CA SER A 173 9.69 8.37 -13.89
C SER A 173 9.31 6.99 -14.43
N PHE A 174 9.80 5.92 -13.82
CA PHE A 174 9.43 4.55 -14.18
C PHE A 174 8.01 4.19 -13.70
N SER A 175 7.66 4.43 -12.43
CA SER A 175 6.36 4.09 -11.87
C SER A 175 5.24 4.87 -12.56
N PHE A 176 5.28 6.19 -12.54
CA PHE A 176 4.19 7.02 -13.05
C PHE A 176 3.99 6.91 -14.57
N LYS A 177 5.07 6.96 -15.34
CA LYS A 177 5.01 6.93 -16.82
C LYS A 177 5.13 5.51 -17.40
N GLY A 178 5.57 4.55 -16.59
CA GLY A 178 5.77 3.16 -16.96
C GLY A 178 4.66 2.27 -16.44
N LEU A 179 4.64 2.00 -15.14
CA LEU A 179 3.74 1.01 -14.55
C LEU A 179 2.26 1.39 -14.71
N ARG A 180 1.91 2.68 -14.63
CA ARG A 180 0.53 3.17 -14.85
C ARG A 180 0.13 3.23 -16.34
N SER A 181 1.04 2.90 -17.26
CA SER A 181 0.71 2.84 -18.69
C SER A 181 -0.23 1.68 -18.99
N PRO A 182 -1.24 1.83 -19.87
CA PRO A 182 -2.07 0.72 -20.32
C PRO A 182 -1.26 -0.45 -20.88
N THR A 183 -0.09 -0.19 -21.44
CA THR A 183 0.82 -1.22 -21.97
C THR A 183 1.39 -2.13 -20.88
N SER A 184 1.46 -1.68 -19.62
CA SER A 184 1.96 -2.49 -18.52
C SER A 184 0.92 -3.50 -18.01
N VAL A 185 -0.37 -3.19 -18.21
CA VAL A 185 -1.51 -4.02 -17.76
C VAL A 185 -1.98 -5.00 -18.84
N HIS A 186 -1.85 -4.63 -20.14
CA HIS A 186 -2.35 -5.41 -21.25
C HIS A 186 -1.22 -6.01 -22.09
N PRO A 187 -0.96 -7.33 -21.99
CA PRO A 187 0.13 -7.99 -22.74
C PRO A 187 0.09 -7.76 -24.25
N SER A 188 -1.11 -7.66 -24.85
CA SER A 188 -1.28 -7.39 -26.27
C SER A 188 -0.75 -6.03 -26.74
N LEU A 189 -0.53 -5.08 -25.81
CA LEU A 189 0.01 -3.75 -26.07
C LEU A 189 1.53 -3.68 -25.83
N GLN A 190 2.16 -4.78 -25.42
CA GLN A 190 3.59 -4.86 -25.08
C GLN A 190 4.46 -5.07 -26.34
N ILE A 191 4.32 -4.18 -27.30
CA ILE A 191 5.10 -4.20 -28.54
C ILE A 191 6.31 -3.26 -28.35
N ASP A 192 7.51 -3.85 -28.31
CA ASP A 192 8.78 -3.11 -28.18
C ASP A 192 9.33 -2.73 -29.56
N LEU A 193 9.11 -1.49 -29.96
CA LEU A 193 9.74 -0.85 -31.12
C LEU A 193 10.76 0.22 -30.67
N GLY A 194 11.45 -0.03 -29.56
CA GLY A 194 12.39 0.92 -28.98
C GLY A 194 11.68 2.21 -28.50
N PRO A 195 12.32 3.39 -28.57
CA PRO A 195 11.73 4.63 -28.07
C PRO A 195 10.48 5.09 -28.82
N TRP A 196 10.18 4.49 -29.96
CA TRP A 196 9.03 4.83 -30.80
C TRP A 196 7.71 4.23 -30.30
N SER A 197 7.75 3.16 -29.52
CA SER A 197 6.54 2.56 -28.93
C SER A 197 6.36 2.95 -27.45
N PRO A 198 5.11 3.01 -26.94
CA PRO A 198 4.86 3.21 -25.52
C PRO A 198 5.55 2.18 -24.64
N TRP A 199 5.48 0.90 -25.02
CA TRP A 199 6.13 -0.19 -24.28
C TRP A 199 7.66 -0.09 -24.34
N GLY A 200 8.26 0.23 -25.47
CA GLY A 200 9.70 0.44 -25.58
C GLY A 200 10.20 1.57 -24.69
N ARG A 201 9.43 2.66 -24.52
CA ARG A 201 9.75 3.72 -23.55
C ARG A 201 9.67 3.23 -22.10
N VAL A 202 8.71 2.36 -21.75
CA VAL A 202 8.66 1.71 -20.43
C VAL A 202 9.91 0.88 -20.20
N LYS A 203 10.29 0.04 -21.18
CA LYS A 203 11.48 -0.80 -21.09
C LYS A 203 12.77 0.01 -21.02
N GLN A 204 12.85 1.16 -21.67
CA GLN A 204 13.99 2.07 -21.54
C GLN A 204 14.14 2.61 -20.12
N ARG A 205 13.04 3.12 -19.52
CA ARG A 205 13.05 3.59 -18.12
C ARG A 205 13.38 2.47 -17.14
N GLN A 206 12.86 1.27 -17.38
CA GLN A 206 13.20 0.10 -16.60
C GLN A 206 14.72 -0.18 -16.64
N ARG A 207 15.34 -0.14 -17.84
CA ARG A 207 16.80 -0.37 -17.97
C ARG A 207 17.61 0.69 -17.22
N GLU A 208 17.22 1.96 -17.29
CA GLU A 208 17.87 3.05 -16.56
C GLU A 208 17.75 2.84 -15.04
N LEU A 209 16.55 2.51 -14.56
CA LEU A 209 16.28 2.20 -13.15
C LEU A 209 17.14 1.03 -12.67
N VAL A 210 17.06 -0.11 -13.37
CA VAL A 210 17.83 -1.31 -13.07
C VAL A 210 19.32 -1.02 -13.02
N LYS A 211 19.86 -0.26 -13.97
CA LYS A 211 21.27 0.12 -14.00
C LYS A 211 21.70 0.86 -12.73
N VAL A 212 20.94 1.90 -12.34
CA VAL A 212 21.31 2.74 -11.20
C VAL A 212 21.14 2.01 -9.87
N PHE A 213 20.03 1.31 -9.68
CA PHE A 213 19.81 0.53 -8.45
C PHE A 213 20.80 -0.63 -8.32
N SER A 214 21.17 -1.23 -9.44
CA SER A 214 22.22 -2.25 -9.45
C SER A 214 23.58 -1.71 -9.03
N GLN A 215 23.92 -0.47 -9.39
CA GLN A 215 25.15 0.16 -8.92
C GLN A 215 25.17 0.39 -7.41
N GLU A 216 24.03 0.73 -6.79
CA GLU A 216 23.90 0.83 -5.34
C GLU A 216 24.11 -0.55 -4.66
N ILE A 217 23.52 -1.60 -5.24
CA ILE A 217 23.67 -2.97 -4.75
C ILE A 217 25.13 -3.42 -4.88
N ASP A 218 25.75 -3.22 -6.04
CA ASP A 218 27.16 -3.58 -6.27
C ASP A 218 28.11 -2.86 -5.31
N ALA A 219 27.88 -1.55 -5.08
CA ALA A 219 28.65 -0.79 -4.11
C ALA A 219 28.51 -1.31 -2.68
N ARG A 220 27.37 -1.91 -2.33
CA ARG A 220 27.12 -2.51 -1.01
C ARG A 220 27.68 -3.92 -0.90
N LEU A 221 27.70 -4.69 -1.99
CA LEU A 221 28.28 -6.04 -2.03
C LEU A 221 29.81 -6.03 -2.10
N ALA A 222 30.41 -4.94 -2.57
CA ALA A 222 31.86 -4.80 -2.66
C ALA A 222 32.50 -4.75 -1.27
N PRO A 223 33.70 -5.34 -1.08
CA PRO A 223 34.49 -5.12 0.12
C PRO A 223 34.76 -3.62 0.33
N SER A 224 34.50 -3.12 1.52
CA SER A 224 34.65 -1.69 1.82
C SER A 224 35.05 -1.47 3.26
N ASP A 225 35.97 -0.51 3.49
CA ASP A 225 36.33 0.02 4.79
C ASP A 225 35.35 1.10 5.30
N ARG A 226 34.25 1.32 4.55
CA ARG A 226 33.21 2.29 4.96
C ARG A 226 32.53 1.82 6.24
N PRO A 227 32.08 2.75 7.10
CA PRO A 227 31.25 2.40 8.24
C PRO A 227 30.07 1.53 7.83
N GLU A 228 29.82 0.53 8.62
CA GLU A 228 28.71 -0.38 8.39
C GLU A 228 27.39 0.37 8.51
N VAL A 229 26.57 0.27 7.48
CA VAL A 229 25.22 0.85 7.43
C VAL A 229 24.21 -0.25 7.74
N ASP A 230 23.30 0.00 8.67
CA ASP A 230 22.26 -0.94 9.09
C ASP A 230 20.92 -0.55 8.43
N ASP A 231 20.73 -0.98 7.18
CA ASP A 231 19.53 -0.70 6.38
C ASP A 231 19.02 -1.94 5.61
N VAL A 232 17.89 -1.81 4.93
CA VAL A 232 17.26 -2.92 4.19
C VAL A 232 18.21 -3.52 3.17
N LEU A 233 18.93 -2.69 2.40
CA LEU A 233 19.85 -3.16 1.38
C LEU A 233 21.01 -3.96 2.02
N GLN A 234 21.56 -3.48 3.14
CA GLN A 234 22.62 -4.21 3.85
C GLN A 234 22.11 -5.54 4.40
N GLY A 235 20.88 -5.56 4.93
CA GLY A 235 20.23 -6.78 5.39
C GLY A 235 20.11 -7.82 4.29
N LEU A 236 19.60 -7.41 3.13
CA LEU A 236 19.48 -8.28 1.96
C LEU A 236 20.85 -8.75 1.44
N ALA A 237 21.83 -7.86 1.35
CA ALA A 237 23.19 -8.18 0.88
C ALA A 237 23.92 -9.20 1.76
N ARG A 238 23.62 -9.20 3.08
CA ARG A 238 24.20 -10.14 4.05
C ARG A 238 23.38 -11.38 4.33
N ALA A 239 22.13 -11.41 3.87
CA ALA A 239 21.22 -12.51 4.12
C ALA A 239 21.85 -13.84 3.69
N ARG A 240 21.69 -14.84 4.55
CA ARG A 240 22.04 -16.23 4.25
C ARG A 240 20.76 -17.04 4.32
N LEU A 241 20.51 -17.79 3.27
CA LEU A 241 19.39 -18.71 3.19
C LEU A 241 19.69 -19.98 4.01
N GLY A 242 18.66 -20.78 4.29
CA GLY A 242 18.79 -21.99 5.10
C GLY A 242 19.78 -23.01 4.55
N ASP A 243 20.07 -22.97 3.26
CA ASP A 243 21.12 -23.75 2.59
C ASP A 243 22.52 -23.11 2.69
N GLY A 244 22.66 -21.96 3.35
CA GLY A 244 23.89 -21.19 3.49
C GLY A 244 24.24 -20.29 2.31
N SER A 245 23.48 -20.32 1.21
CA SER A 245 23.69 -19.46 0.05
C SER A 245 23.35 -17.99 0.37
N ARG A 246 23.85 -17.06 -0.47
CA ARG A 246 23.48 -15.65 -0.43
C ARG A 246 22.42 -15.34 -1.47
N LEU A 247 21.69 -14.25 -1.25
CA LEU A 247 20.79 -13.73 -2.29
C LEU A 247 21.62 -13.24 -3.49
N SER A 248 21.15 -13.58 -4.69
CA SER A 248 21.77 -13.03 -5.90
C SER A 248 21.45 -11.54 -6.03
N ARG A 249 22.26 -10.82 -6.78
CA ARG A 249 22.07 -9.41 -7.09
C ARG A 249 20.69 -9.13 -7.69
N GLU A 250 20.23 -9.98 -8.60
CA GLU A 250 18.94 -9.87 -9.29
C GLU A 250 17.79 -10.03 -8.30
N VAL A 251 17.90 -10.95 -7.36
CA VAL A 251 16.90 -11.15 -6.31
C VAL A 251 16.86 -9.97 -5.34
N ILE A 252 18.02 -9.42 -4.95
CA ILE A 252 18.08 -8.21 -4.11
C ILE A 252 17.42 -7.03 -4.83
N LEU A 253 17.71 -6.85 -6.11
CA LEU A 253 17.10 -5.82 -6.94
C LEU A 253 15.58 -5.98 -7.03
N ALA A 254 15.11 -7.19 -7.31
CA ALA A 254 13.69 -7.49 -7.39
C ALA A 254 12.98 -7.19 -6.05
N GLU A 255 13.58 -7.57 -4.92
CA GLU A 255 13.04 -7.29 -3.58
C GLU A 255 12.92 -5.78 -3.32
N ILE A 256 13.97 -5.00 -3.61
CA ILE A 256 13.96 -3.55 -3.43
C ILE A 256 12.91 -2.88 -4.31
N LEU A 257 12.83 -3.25 -5.59
CA LEU A 257 11.88 -2.65 -6.52
C LEU A 257 10.42 -3.01 -6.18
N ASP A 258 10.18 -4.25 -5.72
CA ASP A 258 8.86 -4.70 -5.30
C ASP A 258 8.40 -3.99 -4.01
N LEU A 259 9.29 -3.86 -3.02
CA LEU A 259 9.00 -3.13 -1.78
C LEU A 259 8.74 -1.63 -2.04
N LEU A 260 9.49 -1.00 -2.96
CA LEU A 260 9.24 0.39 -3.38
C LEU A 260 7.88 0.51 -4.06
N PHE A 261 7.56 -0.40 -4.97
CA PHE A 261 6.29 -0.40 -5.70
C PHE A 261 5.09 -0.49 -4.74
N GLN A 262 5.12 -1.46 -3.85
CA GLN A 262 4.00 -1.69 -2.93
C GLN A 262 3.91 -0.64 -1.82
N GLY A 263 5.02 0.00 -1.46
CA GLY A 263 5.10 0.85 -0.28
C GLY A 263 4.78 2.33 -0.52
N HIS A 264 5.14 2.91 -1.68
CA HIS A 264 5.04 4.36 -1.82
C HIS A 264 3.65 4.86 -2.25
N GLU A 265 3.05 4.27 -3.29
CA GLU A 265 1.75 4.72 -3.79
C GLU A 265 0.66 4.49 -2.76
N LEU A 266 0.54 3.28 -2.21
CA LEU A 266 -0.47 2.98 -1.20
C LEU A 266 -0.37 3.86 0.06
N THR A 267 0.85 4.13 0.52
CA THR A 267 1.07 5.01 1.68
C THR A 267 0.71 6.46 1.35
N GLY A 268 1.12 6.96 0.18
CA GLY A 268 0.80 8.30 -0.30
C GLY A 268 -0.70 8.51 -0.52
N ASP A 269 -1.37 7.54 -1.13
CA ASP A 269 -2.83 7.57 -1.34
C ASP A 269 -3.59 7.54 -0.02
N SER A 270 -3.16 6.70 0.93
CA SER A 270 -3.78 6.63 2.26
C SER A 270 -3.61 7.94 3.04
N MET A 271 -2.44 8.58 2.95
CA MET A 271 -2.25 9.93 3.49
C MET A 271 -3.15 10.95 2.81
N THR A 272 -3.29 10.87 1.48
CA THR A 272 -4.14 11.80 0.71
C THR A 272 -5.59 11.66 1.11
N TRP A 273 -6.10 10.45 1.26
CA TRP A 273 -7.44 10.19 1.76
C TRP A 273 -7.63 10.72 3.18
N THR A 274 -6.69 10.47 4.08
CA THR A 274 -6.73 10.96 5.46
C THR A 274 -6.78 12.50 5.49
N MET A 275 -5.97 13.18 4.68
CA MET A 275 -5.99 14.64 4.58
C MET A 275 -7.31 15.16 3.98
N GLY A 276 -7.90 14.44 3.02
CA GLY A 276 -9.21 14.76 2.46
C GLY A 276 -10.33 14.65 3.50
N GLU A 277 -10.32 13.60 4.31
CA GLU A 277 -11.28 13.46 5.41
C GLU A 277 -11.08 14.56 6.48
N LEU A 278 -9.83 14.88 6.84
CA LEU A 278 -9.55 16.00 7.76
C LEU A 278 -10.03 17.35 7.22
N ALA A 279 -9.91 17.60 5.93
CA ALA A 279 -10.37 18.84 5.30
C ALA A 279 -11.91 18.97 5.28
N THR A 280 -12.64 17.86 5.35
CA THR A 280 -14.11 17.82 5.38
C THR A 280 -14.71 17.66 6.78
N HIS A 281 -13.87 17.42 7.81
CA HIS A 281 -14.28 17.24 9.20
C HIS A 281 -13.50 18.17 10.12
N PRO A 282 -13.87 19.47 10.15
CA PRO A 282 -13.12 20.50 10.89
C PRO A 282 -13.05 20.23 12.40
N GLU A 283 -14.05 19.57 12.98
CA GLU A 283 -14.08 19.16 14.37
C GLU A 283 -13.01 18.11 14.70
N VAL A 284 -12.80 17.14 13.79
CA VAL A 284 -11.72 16.13 13.91
C VAL A 284 -10.36 16.80 13.78
N LEU A 285 -10.21 17.71 12.80
CA LEU A 285 -8.98 18.46 12.59
C LEU A 285 -8.64 19.34 13.81
N ALA A 286 -9.61 20.01 14.39
CA ALA A 286 -9.41 20.84 15.59
C ALA A 286 -8.94 20.01 16.78
N ARG A 287 -9.57 18.85 17.03
CA ARG A 287 -9.18 17.94 18.10
C ARG A 287 -7.77 17.34 17.87
N LEU A 288 -7.43 17.00 16.63
CA LEU A 288 -6.09 16.53 16.26
C LEU A 288 -5.05 17.62 16.51
N ARG A 289 -5.32 18.86 16.12
CA ARG A 289 -4.45 20.02 16.39
C ARG A 289 -4.21 20.22 17.87
N GLN A 290 -5.28 20.15 18.68
CA GLN A 290 -5.18 20.26 20.13
C GLN A 290 -4.25 19.20 20.74
N GLU A 291 -4.37 17.92 20.31
CA GLU A 291 -3.46 16.87 20.76
C GLU A 291 -2.02 17.17 20.35
N LEU A 292 -1.80 17.51 19.07
CA LEU A 292 -0.46 17.80 18.55
C LEU A 292 0.20 19.01 19.25
N ASP A 293 -0.55 20.08 19.49
CA ASP A 293 -0.02 21.27 20.15
C ASP A 293 0.33 20.99 21.62
N SER A 294 -0.44 20.12 22.30
CA SER A 294 -0.19 19.76 23.69
C SER A 294 1.01 18.83 23.89
N VAL A 295 1.32 17.98 22.89
CA VAL A 295 2.33 16.91 23.04
C VAL A 295 3.65 17.26 22.36
N VAL A 296 3.62 17.86 21.16
CA VAL A 296 4.81 17.96 20.30
C VAL A 296 5.65 19.22 20.58
N GLY A 297 5.05 20.28 21.11
CA GLY A 297 5.79 21.52 21.37
C GLY A 297 6.37 22.19 20.10
N ALA A 298 7.41 23.01 20.27
CA ALA A 298 8.01 23.76 19.16
C ALA A 298 8.96 22.92 18.27
N GLU A 299 9.51 21.84 18.79
CA GLU A 299 10.62 21.09 18.15
C GLU A 299 10.23 20.21 16.98
N GLY A 300 8.95 20.00 16.72
CA GLY A 300 8.47 19.07 15.69
C GLY A 300 8.27 17.64 16.22
N VAL A 301 7.70 16.79 15.36
CA VAL A 301 7.38 15.41 15.72
C VAL A 301 8.66 14.58 15.86
N ARG A 302 8.79 13.86 16.97
CA ARG A 302 9.89 12.94 17.26
C ARG A 302 9.34 11.55 17.64
N SER A 303 10.18 10.53 17.59
CA SER A 303 9.79 9.15 17.93
C SER A 303 9.16 9.03 19.33
N ALA A 304 9.70 9.76 20.32
CA ALA A 304 9.17 9.78 21.68
C ALA A 304 7.71 10.29 21.78
N HIS A 305 7.28 11.15 20.85
CA HIS A 305 5.92 11.69 20.86
C HIS A 305 4.88 10.69 20.35
N LEU A 306 5.25 9.75 19.44
CA LEU A 306 4.28 8.93 18.74
C LEU A 306 3.40 8.05 19.64
N ALA A 307 3.95 7.61 20.79
CA ALA A 307 3.18 6.84 21.78
C ALA A 307 2.17 7.71 22.56
N ALA A 308 2.44 9.01 22.68
CA ALA A 308 1.59 9.98 23.37
C ALA A 308 0.57 10.67 22.44
N LEU A 309 0.42 10.21 21.21
CA LEU A 309 -0.50 10.75 20.20
C LEU A 309 -1.58 9.70 19.81
N PRO A 310 -2.41 9.24 20.74
CA PRO A 310 -3.43 8.21 20.47
C PRO A 310 -4.51 8.68 19.50
N TYR A 311 -4.87 9.97 19.49
CA TYR A 311 -5.87 10.49 18.56
C TYR A 311 -5.33 10.58 17.14
N LEU A 312 -4.07 10.98 16.95
CA LEU A 312 -3.40 10.91 15.64
C LEU A 312 -3.39 9.47 15.10
N GLU A 313 -3.10 8.49 15.94
CA GLU A 313 -3.16 7.08 15.53
C GLU A 313 -4.58 6.66 15.15
N ALA A 314 -5.58 7.08 15.92
CA ALA A 314 -6.99 6.82 15.63
C ALA A 314 -7.43 7.47 14.30
N VAL A 315 -6.98 8.69 14.00
CA VAL A 315 -7.23 9.40 12.73
C VAL A 315 -6.63 8.62 11.54
N VAL A 316 -5.38 8.17 11.65
CA VAL A 316 -4.72 7.40 10.58
C VAL A 316 -5.43 6.06 10.36
N ARG A 317 -5.77 5.34 11.43
CA ARG A 317 -6.50 4.05 11.34
C ARG A 317 -7.89 4.22 10.73
N GLU A 318 -8.60 5.30 11.10
CA GLU A 318 -9.92 5.61 10.53
C GLU A 318 -9.83 6.00 9.06
N GLY A 319 -8.79 6.72 8.65
CA GLY A 319 -8.50 7.00 7.25
C GLY A 319 -8.33 5.71 6.43
N LEU A 320 -7.52 4.77 6.93
CA LEU A 320 -7.32 3.45 6.33
C LEU A 320 -8.60 2.61 6.27
N ARG A 321 -9.47 2.71 7.29
CA ARG A 321 -10.76 2.03 7.31
C ARG A 321 -11.74 2.63 6.29
N ARG A 322 -11.94 3.93 6.40
CA ARG A 322 -12.99 4.66 5.66
C ARG A 322 -12.68 4.77 4.17
N ARG A 323 -11.40 4.87 3.83
CA ARG A 323 -10.91 5.07 2.46
C ARG A 323 -9.73 4.14 2.17
N PRO A 324 -9.95 2.82 2.12
CA PRO A 324 -8.89 1.90 1.76
C PRO A 324 -8.42 2.14 0.33
N SER A 325 -7.13 2.36 0.16
CA SER A 325 -6.54 2.59 -1.18
C SER A 325 -6.43 1.29 -1.97
N ASN A 326 -6.49 0.12 -1.33
CA ASN A 326 -6.41 -1.18 -1.99
C ASN A 326 -7.79 -1.83 -2.17
N PHE A 327 -7.95 -2.59 -3.24
CA PHE A 327 -9.21 -3.29 -3.57
C PHE A 327 -9.46 -4.50 -2.65
N PHE A 328 -8.40 -5.15 -2.18
CA PHE A 328 -8.44 -6.32 -1.32
C PHE A 328 -7.15 -6.43 -0.51
N THR A 329 -7.22 -7.08 0.65
CA THR A 329 -6.05 -7.22 1.54
C THR A 329 -5.37 -8.57 1.45
N ARG A 330 -5.93 -9.52 0.74
CA ARG A 330 -5.35 -10.81 0.41
C ARG A 330 -5.98 -11.34 -0.85
N VAL A 331 -5.16 -11.85 -1.74
CA VAL A 331 -5.59 -12.68 -2.87
C VAL A 331 -4.80 -13.99 -2.82
N GLY A 332 -5.42 -15.09 -3.19
CA GLY A 332 -4.74 -16.37 -3.28
C GLY A 332 -5.45 -17.30 -4.26
N ARG A 333 -4.68 -18.27 -4.79
CA ARG A 333 -5.17 -19.34 -5.64
C ARG A 333 -5.30 -20.62 -4.84
N VAL A 334 -6.47 -21.23 -4.84
CA VAL A 334 -6.71 -22.54 -4.23
C VAL A 334 -5.90 -23.60 -4.98
N LYS A 335 -5.07 -24.36 -4.26
CA LYS A 335 -4.25 -25.48 -4.77
C LYS A 335 -4.87 -26.84 -4.44
N GLN A 336 -5.51 -26.95 -3.27
CA GLN A 336 -6.23 -28.15 -2.83
C GLN A 336 -7.65 -27.77 -2.42
N PRO A 337 -8.63 -28.67 -2.45
CA PRO A 337 -10.00 -28.37 -2.07
C PRO A 337 -10.08 -27.61 -0.74
N LEU A 338 -10.60 -26.40 -0.75
CA LEU A 338 -10.66 -25.50 0.41
C LEU A 338 -12.10 -25.39 0.94
N PRO A 339 -12.39 -25.84 2.17
CA PRO A 339 -13.63 -25.53 2.85
C PRO A 339 -13.68 -24.05 3.25
N LEU A 340 -14.69 -23.30 2.77
CA LEU A 340 -14.82 -21.88 3.08
C LEU A 340 -16.31 -21.47 3.07
N GLY A 341 -16.82 -20.89 4.17
CA GLY A 341 -18.17 -20.36 4.26
C GLY A 341 -19.28 -21.40 3.99
N GLY A 342 -19.06 -22.68 4.32
CA GLY A 342 -20.00 -23.78 4.05
C GLY A 342 -19.90 -24.39 2.65
N TYR A 343 -19.00 -23.87 1.80
CA TYR A 343 -18.76 -24.35 0.45
C TYR A 343 -17.41 -25.07 0.34
N LEU A 344 -17.27 -25.92 -0.68
CA LEU A 344 -16.00 -26.54 -1.04
C LEU A 344 -15.48 -25.90 -2.33
N LEU A 345 -14.39 -25.14 -2.22
CA LEU A 345 -13.75 -24.47 -3.36
C LEU A 345 -12.79 -25.43 -4.06
N PRO A 346 -12.91 -25.64 -5.37
CA PRO A 346 -12.01 -26.50 -6.12
C PRO A 346 -10.67 -25.80 -6.38
N PRO A 347 -9.59 -26.57 -6.66
CA PRO A 347 -8.33 -26.02 -7.14
C PRO A 347 -8.51 -25.11 -8.36
N GLY A 348 -7.69 -24.06 -8.44
CA GLY A 348 -7.77 -23.02 -9.48
C GLY A 348 -8.71 -21.86 -9.15
N THR A 349 -9.55 -21.96 -8.10
CA THR A 349 -10.38 -20.85 -7.66
C THR A 349 -9.52 -19.73 -7.09
N MET A 350 -9.78 -18.49 -7.52
CA MET A 350 -9.20 -17.29 -6.92
C MET A 350 -10.04 -16.86 -5.73
N VAL A 351 -9.40 -16.59 -4.60
CA VAL A 351 -10.07 -16.10 -3.37
C VAL A 351 -9.49 -14.74 -3.00
N ALA A 352 -10.36 -13.77 -2.73
CA ALA A 352 -9.97 -12.43 -2.31
C ALA A 352 -10.70 -12.00 -1.04
N VAL A 353 -9.97 -11.37 -0.11
CA VAL A 353 -10.56 -10.71 1.06
C VAL A 353 -10.91 -9.28 0.69
N CYS A 354 -12.21 -8.98 0.61
CA CYS A 354 -12.75 -7.66 0.32
C CYS A 354 -12.74 -6.77 1.56
N TYR A 355 -11.57 -6.22 1.92
CA TYR A 355 -11.48 -5.32 3.06
C TYR A 355 -12.44 -4.12 2.98
N PRO A 356 -12.64 -3.45 1.83
CA PRO A 356 -13.63 -2.37 1.74
C PRO A 356 -15.03 -2.77 2.21
N ALA A 357 -15.49 -3.98 1.88
CA ALA A 357 -16.79 -4.47 2.35
C ALA A 357 -16.78 -4.78 3.85
N VAL A 358 -15.69 -5.37 4.37
CA VAL A 358 -15.53 -5.61 5.82
C VAL A 358 -15.52 -4.30 6.60
N ALA A 359 -14.81 -3.28 6.10
CA ALA A 359 -14.68 -1.98 6.75
C ALA A 359 -16.00 -1.16 6.81
N MET A 360 -16.98 -1.50 5.97
CA MET A 360 -18.29 -0.84 5.91
C MET A 360 -19.41 -1.62 6.63
N ARG A 361 -19.07 -2.61 7.43
CA ARG A 361 -20.05 -3.41 8.19
C ARG A 361 -20.55 -2.65 9.42
N GLU A 362 -21.87 -2.57 9.59
CA GLU A 362 -22.52 -1.90 10.72
C GLU A 362 -22.39 -2.69 12.04
N ASP A 363 -22.22 -4.01 11.95
CA ASP A 363 -21.95 -4.87 13.11
C ASP A 363 -20.53 -4.73 13.67
N LEU A 364 -19.60 -4.12 12.90
CA LEU A 364 -18.23 -3.84 13.33
C LEU A 364 -18.01 -2.38 13.71
N PHE A 365 -18.62 -1.45 12.98
CA PHE A 365 -18.43 -0.02 13.15
C PHE A 365 -19.78 0.70 13.17
N ALA A 366 -20.03 1.47 14.21
CA ALA A 366 -21.22 2.33 14.27
C ALA A 366 -21.10 3.44 13.19
N ASN A 367 -22.14 3.61 12.37
CA ASN A 367 -22.10 4.56 11.24
C ASN A 367 -20.83 4.42 10.36
N PRO A 368 -20.62 3.27 9.69
CA PRO A 368 -19.37 2.99 8.99
C PRO A 368 -19.10 3.93 7.82
N GLN A 369 -20.12 4.65 7.33
CA GLN A 369 -19.99 5.67 6.29
C GLN A 369 -19.43 7.01 6.82
N GLY A 370 -19.44 7.25 8.12
CA GLY A 370 -18.85 8.43 8.75
C GLY A 370 -17.33 8.28 8.94
N PHE A 371 -16.66 9.42 9.11
CA PHE A 371 -15.25 9.48 9.53
C PHE A 371 -15.19 9.78 11.02
N ALA A 372 -15.02 8.75 11.83
CA ALA A 372 -15.08 8.81 13.29
C ALA A 372 -13.85 8.14 13.93
N PRO A 373 -12.76 8.87 14.19
CA PRO A 373 -11.55 8.32 14.83
C PRO A 373 -11.81 7.61 16.16
N ASP A 374 -12.89 7.93 16.84
CA ASP A 374 -13.31 7.26 18.09
C ASP A 374 -13.64 5.76 17.92
N HIS A 375 -13.76 5.26 16.69
CA HIS A 375 -13.77 3.82 16.42
C HIS A 375 -12.49 3.12 16.90
N PHE A 376 -11.36 3.83 16.88
CA PHE A 376 -10.04 3.28 17.21
C PHE A 376 -9.41 3.88 18.47
N LEU A 377 -9.97 4.96 19.01
CA LEU A 377 -9.38 5.64 20.16
C LEU A 377 -9.47 4.76 21.42
N GLY A 378 -8.31 4.31 21.91
CA GLY A 378 -8.21 3.44 23.08
C GLY A 378 -8.82 2.04 22.89
N LYS A 379 -9.09 1.64 21.65
CA LYS A 379 -9.72 0.36 21.31
C LYS A 379 -8.83 -0.45 20.37
N GLN A 380 -8.90 -1.77 20.53
CA GLN A 380 -8.35 -2.67 19.52
C GLN A 380 -9.28 -2.69 18.29
N PRO A 381 -8.73 -2.76 17.07
CA PRO A 381 -9.53 -2.94 15.87
C PRO A 381 -10.41 -4.19 16.00
N PRO A 382 -11.65 -4.18 15.48
CA PRO A 382 -12.44 -5.38 15.39
C PRO A 382 -11.67 -6.49 14.66
N ALA A 383 -11.82 -7.73 15.14
CA ALA A 383 -11.17 -8.87 14.48
C ALA A 383 -11.58 -8.92 13.00
N GLY A 384 -10.60 -9.05 12.10
CA GLY A 384 -10.83 -9.03 10.66
C GLY A 384 -10.85 -7.64 10.00
N ALA A 385 -10.91 -6.55 10.77
CA ALA A 385 -10.67 -5.20 10.25
C ALA A 385 -9.17 -4.98 10.02
N CYS A 386 -8.63 -5.67 9.04
CA CYS A 386 -7.19 -5.77 8.76
C CYS A 386 -6.84 -5.08 7.42
N PRO A 387 -6.64 -3.75 7.40
CA PRO A 387 -6.27 -3.03 6.18
C PRO A 387 -4.93 -3.51 5.59
N PHE A 388 -4.09 -4.09 6.41
CA PHE A 388 -2.79 -4.66 6.04
C PHE A 388 -2.81 -6.19 5.82
N GLY A 389 -4.00 -6.80 5.74
CA GLY A 389 -4.15 -8.24 5.63
C GLY A 389 -3.82 -8.98 6.93
N GLY A 390 -3.53 -10.27 6.83
CA GLY A 390 -3.26 -11.14 7.97
C GLY A 390 -2.48 -12.40 7.59
N GLY A 391 -2.18 -13.22 8.60
CA GLY A 391 -1.44 -14.46 8.44
C GLY A 391 0.00 -14.27 7.96
N PRO A 392 0.62 -15.29 7.35
CA PRO A 392 2.01 -15.22 6.91
C PRO A 392 2.30 -14.10 5.90
N HIS A 393 1.31 -13.74 5.07
CA HIS A 393 1.41 -12.69 4.06
C HIS A 393 0.88 -11.32 4.54
N ILE A 394 0.81 -11.07 5.84
CA ILE A 394 0.54 -9.73 6.37
C ILE A 394 1.51 -8.72 5.76
N CYS A 395 1.08 -7.50 5.51
CA CYS A 395 1.92 -6.46 4.89
C CYS A 395 3.27 -6.32 5.60
N ALA A 396 4.34 -6.38 4.82
CA ALA A 396 5.73 -6.25 5.30
C ALA A 396 5.98 -4.89 5.96
N GLY A 397 5.46 -3.85 5.32
CA GLY A 397 5.69 -2.46 5.69
C GLY A 397 4.60 -1.84 6.56
N LYS A 398 3.71 -2.62 7.19
CA LYS A 398 2.58 -2.08 7.95
C LYS A 398 2.99 -1.07 9.02
N ASP A 399 4.03 -1.40 9.78
CA ASP A 399 4.49 -0.56 10.88
C ASP A 399 5.18 0.71 10.35
N LEU A 400 6.02 0.56 9.33
CA LEU A 400 6.65 1.69 8.66
C LEU A 400 5.62 2.61 8.00
N ALA A 401 4.64 2.07 7.28
CA ALA A 401 3.58 2.85 6.65
C ALA A 401 2.81 3.69 7.67
N VAL A 402 2.43 3.10 8.82
CA VAL A 402 1.74 3.83 9.90
C VAL A 402 2.63 4.93 10.49
N VAL A 403 3.93 4.67 10.69
CA VAL A 403 4.88 5.70 11.17
C VAL A 403 5.00 6.82 10.16
N VAL A 404 5.21 6.53 8.88
CA VAL A 404 5.29 7.55 7.80
C VAL A 404 4.01 8.38 7.76
N MET A 405 2.84 7.75 7.78
CA MET A 405 1.55 8.44 7.78
C MET A 405 1.39 9.35 9.01
N LYS A 406 1.66 8.84 10.22
CA LYS A 406 1.55 9.62 11.46
C LYS A 406 2.46 10.85 11.43
N VAL A 407 3.72 10.67 11.08
CA VAL A 407 4.71 11.75 11.07
C VAL A 407 4.39 12.79 10.00
N ALA A 408 4.08 12.36 8.78
CA ALA A 408 3.77 13.28 7.68
C ALA A 408 2.48 14.06 7.94
N VAL A 409 1.38 13.37 8.33
CA VAL A 409 0.09 14.01 8.64
C VAL A 409 0.26 15.00 9.79
N ALA A 410 0.92 14.61 10.89
CA ALA A 410 1.15 15.51 12.03
C ALA A 410 1.98 16.73 11.65
N THR A 411 3.04 16.55 10.86
CA THR A 411 3.92 17.64 10.41
C THR A 411 3.14 18.63 9.53
N ILE A 412 2.35 18.13 8.57
CA ILE A 412 1.55 18.97 7.69
C ILE A 412 0.47 19.73 8.48
N VAL A 413 -0.32 19.03 9.32
CA VAL A 413 -1.41 19.63 10.12
C VAL A 413 -0.90 20.73 11.08
N ARG A 414 0.33 20.58 11.58
CA ARG A 414 0.95 21.59 12.45
C ARG A 414 1.46 22.82 11.71
N LYS A 415 1.98 22.64 10.48
CA LYS A 415 2.67 23.72 9.75
C LYS A 415 1.81 24.40 8.70
N ALA A 416 0.73 23.78 8.25
CA ALA A 416 -0.03 24.23 7.09
C ALA A 416 -1.54 24.17 7.33
N GLU A 417 -2.25 25.06 6.63
CA GLU A 417 -3.68 24.99 6.40
C GLU A 417 -3.92 24.54 4.96
N LEU A 418 -4.57 23.39 4.79
CA LEU A 418 -4.97 22.91 3.47
C LEU A 418 -6.47 23.13 3.27
N LYS A 419 -6.85 23.86 2.25
CA LYS A 419 -8.25 24.09 1.86
C LYS A 419 -8.55 23.30 0.59
N LEU A 420 -9.69 22.64 0.56
CA LEU A 420 -10.16 21.96 -0.64
C LEU A 420 -10.39 22.98 -1.78
N ALA A 421 -9.90 22.65 -2.96
CA ALA A 421 -10.08 23.42 -4.19
C ALA A 421 -10.92 22.63 -5.21
N GLN A 422 -11.81 21.76 -4.72
CA GLN A 422 -12.76 20.96 -5.49
C GLN A 422 -14.04 20.76 -4.67
N ASP A 423 -15.17 20.63 -5.36
CA ASP A 423 -16.49 20.54 -4.72
C ASP A 423 -16.78 19.16 -4.14
N GLU A 424 -16.20 18.10 -4.71
CA GLU A 424 -16.49 16.70 -4.37
C GLU A 424 -15.23 15.88 -4.27
N ILE A 425 -15.13 15.05 -3.22
CA ILE A 425 -14.10 14.02 -3.09
C ILE A 425 -14.73 12.66 -3.36
N ARG A 426 -14.37 12.05 -4.48
CA ARG A 426 -14.85 10.72 -4.86
C ARG A 426 -13.67 9.82 -5.25
N PRO A 427 -13.79 8.50 -5.03
CA PRO A 427 -12.77 7.57 -5.45
C PRO A 427 -12.72 7.46 -6.98
N VAL A 428 -11.51 7.50 -7.51
CA VAL A 428 -11.21 7.13 -8.89
C VAL A 428 -10.18 6.02 -8.89
N ARG A 429 -10.34 5.08 -9.80
CA ARG A 429 -9.39 4.00 -9.96
C ARG A 429 -8.24 4.47 -10.83
N ASN A 430 -7.01 4.37 -10.32
CA ASN A 430 -5.83 4.28 -11.17
C ASN A 430 -5.62 2.83 -11.62
N ALA A 431 -4.50 2.48 -12.23
CA ALA A 431 -4.28 1.12 -12.72
C ALA A 431 -4.41 0.04 -11.62
N TYR A 432 -3.97 0.34 -10.40
CA TYR A 432 -3.82 -0.65 -9.32
C TYR A 432 -4.57 -0.31 -8.04
N TYR A 433 -4.83 0.98 -7.76
CA TYR A 433 -5.31 1.48 -6.47
C TYR A 433 -6.44 2.48 -6.64
N TYR A 434 -6.98 2.95 -5.52
CA TYR A 434 -7.93 4.07 -5.45
C TYR A 434 -7.27 5.33 -4.92
N GLU A 435 -7.44 6.41 -5.67
CA GLU A 435 -7.05 7.75 -5.26
C GLU A 435 -8.25 8.71 -5.32
N PRO A 436 -8.21 9.85 -4.62
CA PRO A 436 -9.20 10.89 -4.80
C PRO A 436 -9.19 11.45 -6.23
N ASN A 437 -10.37 11.75 -6.77
CA ASN A 437 -10.48 12.42 -8.06
C ASN A 437 -9.64 13.70 -8.10
N LYS A 438 -9.06 13.99 -9.27
CA LYS A 438 -8.13 15.11 -9.50
C LYS A 438 -6.90 15.10 -8.57
N GLY A 439 -6.62 13.96 -7.90
CA GLY A 439 -5.52 13.84 -6.95
C GLY A 439 -5.71 14.63 -5.66
N LEU A 440 -6.94 14.94 -5.26
CA LEU A 440 -7.32 15.85 -4.19
C LEU A 440 -6.74 17.24 -4.40
N LEU A 441 -7.42 18.08 -5.17
CA LEU A 441 -7.00 19.48 -5.36
C LEU A 441 -7.15 20.28 -4.06
N VAL A 442 -6.05 20.88 -3.63
CA VAL A 442 -5.99 21.72 -2.44
C VAL A 442 -5.24 23.03 -2.72
N THR A 443 -5.50 24.05 -1.92
CA THR A 443 -4.66 25.25 -1.81
C THR A 443 -3.94 25.23 -0.48
N LEU A 444 -2.67 25.66 -0.48
CA LEU A 444 -1.84 25.80 0.72
C LEU A 444 -1.92 27.23 1.25
N GLU A 445 -2.31 27.36 2.50
CA GLU A 445 -2.23 28.61 3.28
C GLU A 445 -1.32 28.41 4.50
N ASN A 446 -0.82 29.50 5.06
CA ASN A 446 -0.14 29.42 6.34
C ASN A 446 -1.16 29.10 7.43
N ARG A 447 -0.81 28.21 8.34
CA ARG A 447 -1.64 28.00 9.53
C ARG A 447 -1.74 29.34 10.29
N PRO A 448 -2.95 29.78 10.66
CA PRO A 448 -3.09 30.93 11.57
C PRO A 448 -2.33 30.65 12.87
N SER A 449 -1.62 31.63 13.36
CA SER A 449 -0.87 31.59 14.63
C SER A 449 -1.82 31.45 15.84
#